data_ba8e8bf36971784361305a9ea65b4d5a
#
_entry.id   ba8e8bf36971784361305a9ea65b4d5a
#
_cell.length_a   1.000
_cell.length_b   1.000
_cell.length_c   1.000
_cell.angle_alpha   90.00
_cell.angle_beta   90.00
_cell.angle_gamma   90.00
#
_symmetry.space_group_name_H-M   'P 1'
#
loop_
_entity.id
_entity.type
_entity.pdbx_description
1 polymer ?
#
loop_
_entity_poly.entity_id
_entity_poly.type
_entity_poly.pdbx_seq_one_letter_code
_entity_poly.pdbx_strand_id
1 'polypeptide(L)'
;MANRISVELPRTSYYTGDVVAGAVVLQTDKEVDARGLYLDVLGRESTVISRGSGKQRVTYRSQADILGWRLPLHAAGVVPPGVQRFPFQFQIPVYGLPSYTGTHAKVVYAITARLDVPWWPDAVRNETIFVFFARESVRTFSNPVRFWSGDPNDQTGPQVYVELDGDRFFARELIGCRITLLRLGDHRVRRVYVRLVGGEWARAQRAEETTTTTISELEIPMESIRVGQPFTFEVPIPADIQSSYKGTYSYYSYLLRIGLDIAWATDLVAETPLVIVR
;
A
#
# COMPACT_ATOMS: atom_id res chain seq x y z
N MET A 1 4.98 33.24 -25.93
CA MET A 1 4.12 32.11 -26.33
C MET A 1 4.76 30.86 -25.81
N ALA A 2 3.98 30.01 -25.15
CA ALA A 2 4.54 28.92 -24.38
C ALA A 2 4.43 27.60 -25.17
N ASN A 3 5.54 26.88 -25.29
CA ASN A 3 5.51 25.50 -25.75
C ASN A 3 4.60 24.69 -24.81
N ARG A 4 3.59 24.03 -25.37
CA ARG A 4 2.67 23.18 -24.56
C ARG A 4 3.10 21.73 -24.70
N ILE A 5 3.32 21.08 -23.58
CA ILE A 5 3.64 19.66 -23.51
C ILE A 5 2.58 18.92 -22.72
N SER A 6 2.16 17.76 -23.20
CA SER A 6 1.24 16.85 -22.49
C SER A 6 1.67 15.40 -22.65
N VAL A 7 1.22 14.57 -21.74
CA VAL A 7 1.42 13.12 -21.77
C VAL A 7 0.05 12.46 -21.91
N GLU A 8 -0.11 11.66 -22.93
CA GLU A 8 -1.33 10.90 -23.19
C GLU A 8 -1.11 9.45 -22.78
N LEU A 9 -1.97 8.98 -21.89
CA LEU A 9 -2.02 7.61 -21.40
C LEU A 9 -3.42 7.05 -21.62
N PRO A 10 -3.57 5.78 -22.05
CA PRO A 10 -4.89 5.14 -22.21
C PRO A 10 -5.56 4.89 -20.87
N ARG A 11 -4.80 4.80 -19.80
CA ARG A 11 -5.27 4.62 -18.42
C ARG A 11 -4.24 5.18 -17.43
N THR A 12 -4.65 5.40 -16.19
CA THR A 12 -3.79 5.87 -15.10
C THR A 12 -3.47 4.79 -14.06
N SER A 13 -4.06 3.60 -14.21
CA SER A 13 -3.89 2.48 -13.28
C SER A 13 -3.32 1.27 -14.00
N TYR A 14 -2.30 0.66 -13.42
CA TYR A 14 -1.54 -0.45 -13.97
C TYR A 14 -1.24 -1.48 -12.89
N TYR A 15 -0.87 -2.70 -13.31
CA TYR A 15 -0.38 -3.73 -12.41
C TYR A 15 1.14 -3.89 -12.54
N THR A 16 1.76 -4.47 -11.52
CA THR A 16 3.17 -4.88 -11.60
C THR A 16 3.35 -5.86 -12.76
N GLY A 17 4.38 -5.62 -13.59
CA GLY A 17 4.61 -6.38 -14.83
C GLY A 17 3.93 -5.82 -16.08
N ASP A 18 2.96 -4.89 -15.95
CA ASP A 18 2.32 -4.26 -17.10
C ASP A 18 3.28 -3.43 -17.92
N VAL A 19 3.00 -3.36 -19.22
CA VAL A 19 3.61 -2.38 -20.13
C VAL A 19 2.76 -1.11 -20.13
N VAL A 20 3.38 0.01 -19.80
CA VAL A 20 2.81 1.36 -19.94
C VAL A 20 3.19 1.88 -21.32
N ALA A 21 2.21 2.11 -22.17
CA ALA A 21 2.40 2.72 -23.48
C ALA A 21 1.60 4.03 -23.57
N GLY A 22 2.15 5.03 -24.23
CA GLY A 22 1.53 6.34 -24.38
C GLY A 22 2.24 7.20 -25.42
N ALA A 23 1.95 8.49 -25.41
CA ALA A 23 2.64 9.45 -26.22
C ALA A 23 2.86 10.78 -25.48
N VAL A 24 4.00 11.40 -25.72
CA VAL A 24 4.22 12.81 -25.41
C VAL A 24 3.74 13.62 -26.60
N VAL A 25 2.84 14.55 -26.35
CA VAL A 25 2.35 15.50 -27.38
C VAL A 25 2.94 16.85 -27.07
N LEU A 26 3.68 17.37 -28.06
CA LEU A 26 4.30 18.67 -28.03
C LEU A 26 3.63 19.59 -29.07
N GLN A 27 3.15 20.73 -28.63
CA GLN A 27 2.58 21.76 -29.46
C GLN A 27 3.47 23.03 -29.41
N THR A 28 3.96 23.47 -30.54
CA THR A 28 4.81 24.66 -30.70
C THR A 28 4.23 25.63 -31.70
N ASP A 29 4.29 26.92 -31.39
CA ASP A 29 3.81 27.98 -32.31
C ASP A 29 4.89 28.41 -33.33
N LYS A 30 6.15 28.11 -33.02
CA LYS A 30 7.33 28.44 -33.82
C LYS A 30 8.32 27.29 -33.83
N GLU A 31 9.31 27.35 -34.69
CA GLU A 31 10.47 26.48 -34.60
C GLU A 31 11.14 26.63 -33.22
N VAL A 32 11.50 25.51 -32.63
CA VAL A 32 12.21 25.46 -31.35
C VAL A 32 13.47 24.64 -31.49
N ASP A 33 14.62 25.29 -31.32
CA ASP A 33 15.89 24.59 -31.25
C ASP A 33 15.96 23.95 -29.83
N ALA A 34 15.87 22.62 -29.78
CA ALA A 34 15.84 21.85 -28.54
C ALA A 34 17.13 21.04 -28.38
N ARG A 35 17.64 20.92 -27.15
CA ARG A 35 18.69 19.97 -26.81
C ARG A 35 18.18 18.54 -26.75
N GLY A 36 16.88 18.37 -26.62
CA GLY A 36 16.20 17.08 -26.66
C GLY A 36 14.83 17.11 -26.05
N LEU A 37 14.05 16.09 -26.33
CA LEU A 37 12.81 15.75 -25.60
C LEU A 37 13.01 14.44 -24.87
N TYR A 38 12.78 14.45 -23.57
CA TYR A 38 13.01 13.32 -22.68
C TYR A 38 11.74 12.95 -21.95
N LEU A 39 11.60 11.66 -21.66
CA LEU A 39 10.62 11.13 -20.73
C LEU A 39 11.35 10.50 -19.53
N ASP A 40 11.26 11.13 -18.38
CA ASP A 40 11.76 10.57 -17.12
C ASP A 40 10.64 9.74 -16.48
N VAL A 41 10.92 8.48 -16.18
CA VAL A 41 10.02 7.57 -15.49
C VAL A 41 10.64 7.23 -14.14
N LEU A 42 9.93 7.52 -13.07
CA LEU A 42 10.40 7.36 -11.72
C LEU A 42 9.35 6.60 -10.89
N GLY A 43 9.75 5.45 -10.32
CA GLY A 43 9.04 4.80 -9.21
C GLY A 43 9.87 4.95 -7.95
N ARG A 44 9.32 5.51 -6.88
CA ARG A 44 10.08 5.84 -5.68
C ARG A 44 9.32 5.54 -4.42
N GLU A 45 9.98 4.84 -3.52
CA GLU A 45 9.64 4.77 -2.10
C GLU A 45 10.29 5.95 -1.38
N SER A 46 9.55 6.62 -0.51
CA SER A 46 10.05 7.70 0.33
C SER A 46 9.46 7.64 1.72
N THR A 47 10.26 7.95 2.73
CA THR A 47 9.83 8.03 4.13
C THR A 47 10.22 9.36 4.74
N VAL A 48 9.32 9.90 5.60
CA VAL A 48 9.53 11.17 6.30
C VAL A 48 9.06 11.02 7.73
N ILE A 49 9.98 11.21 8.68
CA ILE A 49 9.70 11.15 10.12
C ILE A 49 10.16 12.44 10.76
N SER A 50 9.28 13.10 11.49
CA SER A 50 9.59 14.33 12.21
C SER A 50 9.49 14.09 13.71
N ARG A 51 10.51 14.50 14.46
CA ARG A 51 10.57 14.40 15.92
C ARG A 51 10.82 15.77 16.55
N GLY A 52 10.28 15.97 17.75
CA GLY A 52 10.34 17.25 18.46
C GLY A 52 9.26 18.24 18.00
N SER A 53 9.25 19.42 18.61
CA SER A 53 8.26 20.47 18.36
C SER A 53 8.94 21.85 18.22
N GLY A 54 8.26 22.78 17.57
CA GLY A 54 8.72 24.16 17.39
C GLY A 54 10.11 24.23 16.72
N LYS A 55 11.01 25.03 17.31
CA LYS A 55 12.36 25.25 16.80
C LYS A 55 13.29 24.01 16.92
N GLN A 56 12.92 23.01 17.72
CA GLN A 56 13.69 21.76 17.92
C GLN A 56 13.18 20.63 17.05
N ARG A 57 12.27 20.88 16.11
CA ARG A 57 11.76 19.87 15.18
C ARG A 57 12.84 19.46 14.20
N VAL A 58 13.17 18.16 14.21
CA VAL A 58 14.10 17.51 13.26
C VAL A 58 13.31 16.60 12.35
N THR A 59 13.54 16.73 11.04
CA THR A 59 12.90 15.88 10.02
C THR A 59 13.93 14.97 9.36
N TYR A 60 13.72 13.68 9.48
CA TYR A 60 14.50 12.63 8.83
C TYR A 60 13.81 12.21 7.54
N ARG A 61 14.61 11.89 6.50
CA ARG A 61 14.12 11.47 5.19
C ARG A 61 14.96 10.32 4.65
N SER A 62 14.32 9.32 4.05
CA SER A 62 14.96 8.29 3.25
C SER A 62 14.19 8.05 1.97
N GLN A 63 14.86 7.56 0.95
CA GLN A 63 14.23 7.23 -0.33
C GLN A 63 14.97 6.08 -1.00
N ALA A 64 14.23 5.28 -1.77
CA ALA A 64 14.75 4.24 -2.64
C ALA A 64 14.03 4.29 -3.98
N ASP A 65 14.78 4.23 -5.06
CA ASP A 65 14.21 4.17 -6.40
C ASP A 65 13.88 2.71 -6.73
N ILE A 66 12.63 2.49 -7.13
CA ILE A 66 12.08 1.19 -7.59
C ILE A 66 12.32 1.06 -9.09
N LEU A 67 12.22 2.19 -9.77
CA LEU A 67 12.32 2.36 -11.20
C LEU A 67 12.86 3.76 -11.48
N GLY A 68 13.86 3.85 -12.35
CA GLY A 68 14.43 5.15 -12.72
C GLY A 68 15.01 5.08 -14.13
N TRP A 69 14.26 5.60 -15.13
CA TRP A 69 14.69 5.61 -16.53
C TRP A 69 14.50 6.99 -17.14
N ARG A 70 15.43 7.33 -18.05
CA ARG A 70 15.28 8.47 -18.95
C ARG A 70 15.23 7.93 -20.37
N LEU A 71 14.10 8.14 -21.06
CA LEU A 71 13.88 7.75 -22.43
C LEU A 71 14.06 8.99 -23.32
N PRO A 72 15.04 9.01 -24.24
CA PRO A 72 15.13 10.06 -25.25
C PRO A 72 14.02 9.85 -26.30
N LEU A 73 13.14 10.84 -26.46
CA LEU A 73 12.06 10.81 -27.45
C LEU A 73 12.42 11.58 -28.74
N HIS A 74 13.25 12.62 -28.60
CA HIS A 74 13.78 13.40 -29.72
C HIS A 74 15.20 13.82 -29.37
N ALA A 75 16.10 13.70 -30.36
CA ALA A 75 17.48 14.15 -30.22
C ALA A 75 17.59 15.68 -30.28
N ALA A 76 18.78 16.23 -30.03
CA ALA A 76 19.03 17.65 -30.27
C ALA A 76 18.75 18.03 -31.72
N GLY A 77 18.08 19.17 -31.90
CA GLY A 77 17.70 19.68 -33.20
C GLY A 77 16.47 20.56 -33.19
N VAL A 78 16.05 20.99 -34.36
CA VAL A 78 14.90 21.86 -34.54
C VAL A 78 13.61 21.06 -34.50
N VAL A 79 12.70 21.46 -33.62
CA VAL A 79 11.32 20.99 -33.58
C VAL A 79 10.48 21.96 -34.41
N PRO A 80 9.82 21.51 -35.51
CA PRO A 80 9.02 22.39 -36.34
C PRO A 80 7.75 22.84 -35.60
N PRO A 81 7.13 23.96 -36.05
CA PRO A 81 5.86 24.40 -35.49
C PRO A 81 4.74 23.40 -35.79
N GLY A 82 3.72 23.39 -34.91
CA GLY A 82 2.58 22.50 -35.00
C GLY A 82 2.51 21.49 -33.84
N VAL A 83 1.81 20.38 -34.08
CA VAL A 83 1.60 19.32 -33.12
C VAL A 83 2.43 18.10 -33.52
N GLN A 84 3.36 17.71 -32.68
CA GLN A 84 4.15 16.47 -32.82
C GLN A 84 3.78 15.50 -31.76
N ARG A 85 3.85 14.19 -32.09
CA ARG A 85 3.49 13.09 -31.23
C ARG A 85 4.63 12.08 -31.15
N PHE A 86 5.13 11.85 -29.93
CA PHE A 86 6.28 10.99 -29.64
C PHE A 86 5.81 9.78 -28.85
N PRO A 87 5.67 8.59 -29.43
CA PRO A 87 5.25 7.39 -28.73
C PRO A 87 6.34 6.92 -27.77
N PHE A 88 5.92 6.32 -26.67
CA PHE A 88 6.80 5.67 -25.71
C PHE A 88 6.18 4.41 -25.13
N GLN A 89 7.05 3.54 -24.62
CA GLN A 89 6.64 2.40 -23.79
C GLN A 89 7.72 2.06 -22.79
N PHE A 90 7.29 1.55 -21.63
CA PHE A 90 8.17 0.98 -20.61
C PHE A 90 7.40 -0.07 -19.81
N GLN A 91 8.13 -0.97 -19.13
CA GLN A 91 7.52 -1.99 -18.30
C GLN A 91 7.66 -1.64 -16.82
N ILE A 92 6.58 -1.78 -16.06
CA ILE A 92 6.62 -1.73 -14.61
C ILE A 92 7.30 -3.01 -14.11
N PRO A 93 8.28 -2.94 -13.19
CA PRO A 93 8.93 -4.14 -12.68
C PRO A 93 7.92 -5.14 -12.10
N VAL A 94 8.09 -6.42 -12.39
CA VAL A 94 7.22 -7.50 -11.87
C VAL A 94 7.25 -7.53 -10.34
N TYR A 95 8.42 -7.24 -9.75
CA TYR A 95 8.61 -7.16 -8.30
C TYR A 95 8.55 -5.71 -7.78
N GLY A 96 7.92 -4.80 -8.52
CA GLY A 96 7.69 -3.44 -8.09
C GLY A 96 6.77 -3.37 -6.87
N LEU A 97 6.85 -2.27 -6.12
CA LEU A 97 5.93 -2.01 -5.02
C LEU A 97 4.60 -1.44 -5.54
N PRO A 98 3.48 -1.68 -4.87
CA PRO A 98 2.22 -1.00 -5.18
C PRO A 98 2.32 0.47 -4.80
N SER A 99 1.55 1.33 -5.47
CA SER A 99 1.37 2.71 -5.03
C SER A 99 0.79 2.75 -3.62
N TYR A 100 1.38 3.56 -2.76
CA TYR A 100 1.01 3.67 -1.35
C TYR A 100 1.09 5.13 -0.87
N THR A 101 0.18 5.50 0.02
CA THR A 101 0.23 6.79 0.73
C THR A 101 -0.19 6.56 2.17
N GLY A 102 0.75 6.67 3.08
CA GLY A 102 0.55 6.55 4.53
C GLY A 102 0.96 7.81 5.29
N THR A 103 1.14 7.66 6.57
CA THR A 103 1.51 8.74 7.49
C THR A 103 2.98 9.13 7.33
N HIS A 104 3.86 8.13 7.25
CA HIS A 104 5.31 8.32 7.20
C HIS A 104 5.94 7.83 5.91
N ALA A 105 5.23 6.99 5.14
CA ALA A 105 5.74 6.36 3.92
C ALA A 105 4.87 6.69 2.71
N LYS A 106 5.51 6.74 1.53
CA LYS A 106 4.85 6.95 0.25
C LYS A 106 5.58 6.19 -0.85
N VAL A 107 4.82 5.51 -1.71
CA VAL A 107 5.30 4.89 -2.96
C VAL A 107 4.58 5.54 -4.13
N VAL A 108 5.31 6.20 -5.00
CA VAL A 108 4.78 6.98 -6.14
C VAL A 108 5.46 6.59 -7.42
N TYR A 109 4.68 6.51 -8.48
CA TYR A 109 5.17 6.38 -9.85
C TYR A 109 4.80 7.63 -10.64
N ALA A 110 5.81 8.30 -11.17
CA ALA A 110 5.67 9.54 -11.92
C ALA A 110 6.31 9.42 -13.30
N ILE A 111 5.67 10.05 -14.27
CA ILE A 111 6.14 10.20 -15.63
C ILE A 111 6.31 11.69 -15.90
N THR A 112 7.51 12.12 -16.24
CA THR A 112 7.83 13.52 -16.47
C THR A 112 8.34 13.70 -17.90
N ALA A 113 7.55 14.34 -18.74
CA ALA A 113 8.00 14.78 -20.06
C ALA A 113 8.68 16.14 -19.94
N ARG A 114 9.87 16.29 -20.55
CA ARG A 114 10.68 17.52 -20.52
C ARG A 114 11.22 17.83 -21.91
N LEU A 115 10.93 19.03 -22.40
CA LEU A 115 11.60 19.61 -23.53
C LEU A 115 12.71 20.55 -23.05
N ASP A 116 13.96 20.17 -23.29
CA ASP A 116 15.15 20.96 -22.93
C ASP A 116 15.43 21.98 -24.04
N VAL A 117 15.24 23.26 -23.70
CA VAL A 117 15.42 24.39 -24.67
C VAL A 117 16.55 25.30 -24.17
N PRO A 118 17.60 25.56 -25.00
CA PRO A 118 18.66 26.46 -24.60
C PRO A 118 18.15 27.85 -24.21
N TRP A 119 18.64 28.40 -23.12
CA TRP A 119 18.41 29.77 -22.65
C TRP A 119 16.97 30.10 -22.22
N TRP A 120 16.04 29.14 -22.27
CA TRP A 120 14.64 29.28 -21.83
C TRP A 120 14.28 28.25 -20.76
N PRO A 121 13.27 28.53 -19.93
CA PRO A 121 12.76 27.50 -19.03
C PRO A 121 12.26 26.29 -19.81
N ASP A 122 12.60 25.09 -19.34
CA ASP A 122 12.11 23.83 -19.90
C ASP A 122 10.58 23.76 -19.86
N ALA A 123 9.98 23.29 -20.93
CA ALA A 123 8.58 22.87 -20.85
C ALA A 123 8.51 21.49 -20.19
N VAL A 124 7.81 21.40 -19.05
CA VAL A 124 7.73 20.19 -18.23
C VAL A 124 6.28 19.81 -17.98
N ARG A 125 5.98 18.52 -18.09
CA ARG A 125 4.69 17.95 -17.72
C ARG A 125 4.89 16.71 -16.86
N ASN A 126 4.22 16.69 -15.71
CA ASN A 126 4.23 15.55 -14.79
C ASN A 126 2.88 14.85 -14.78
N GLU A 127 2.90 13.53 -14.89
CA GLU A 127 1.73 12.67 -14.70
C GLU A 127 2.06 11.61 -13.64
N THR A 128 1.06 11.23 -12.86
CA THR A 128 1.17 10.17 -11.85
C THR A 128 0.36 8.97 -12.31
N ILE A 129 0.95 7.78 -12.21
CA ILE A 129 0.25 6.53 -12.42
C ILE A 129 0.13 5.76 -11.10
N PHE A 130 -0.94 4.98 -10.98
CA PHE A 130 -1.18 4.10 -9.84
C PHE A 130 -0.80 2.67 -10.22
N VAL A 131 0.03 2.05 -9.39
CA VAL A 131 0.48 0.67 -9.59
C VAL A 131 -0.14 -0.21 -8.51
N PHE A 132 -0.69 -1.34 -8.92
CA PHE A 132 -1.25 -2.38 -8.06
C PHE A 132 -0.47 -3.68 -8.24
N PHE A 133 -0.57 -4.60 -7.30
CA PHE A 133 -0.05 -5.95 -7.50
C PHE A 133 -0.92 -6.73 -8.50
N ALA A 134 -0.28 -7.55 -9.32
CA ALA A 134 -0.97 -8.52 -10.17
C ALA A 134 -1.68 -9.56 -9.28
N ARG A 135 -3.00 -9.70 -9.42
CA ARG A 135 -3.84 -10.58 -8.56
C ARG A 135 -3.43 -12.05 -8.62
N GLU A 136 -3.02 -12.52 -9.77
CA GLU A 136 -2.65 -13.94 -10.00
C GLU A 136 -1.47 -14.38 -9.14
N SER A 137 -0.52 -13.49 -8.87
CA SER A 137 0.65 -13.78 -8.04
C SER A 137 0.33 -13.94 -6.55
N VAL A 138 -0.83 -13.49 -6.10
CA VAL A 138 -1.21 -13.48 -4.68
C VAL A 138 -2.06 -14.72 -4.29
N ARG A 139 -2.99 -15.16 -5.14
CA ARG A 139 -3.87 -16.30 -4.84
C ARG A 139 -3.16 -17.64 -4.72
N THR A 140 -2.05 -17.81 -5.42
CA THR A 140 -1.34 -19.09 -5.52
C THR A 140 -0.71 -19.55 -4.19
N PHE A 141 -0.65 -18.70 -3.17
CA PHE A 141 0.06 -18.96 -1.92
C PHE A 141 -0.75 -18.69 -0.64
N SER A 142 -2.08 -18.69 -0.72
CA SER A 142 -2.91 -18.56 0.48
C SER A 142 -2.94 -19.87 1.25
N ASN A 143 -2.63 -19.82 2.55
CA ASN A 143 -2.61 -21.00 3.42
C ASN A 143 -3.65 -20.83 4.52
N PRO A 144 -4.37 -21.92 4.88
CA PRO A 144 -5.21 -21.93 6.06
C PRO A 144 -4.42 -21.56 7.31
N VAL A 145 -5.00 -20.73 8.17
CA VAL A 145 -4.34 -20.27 9.41
C VAL A 145 -5.10 -20.78 10.62
N ARG A 146 -4.35 -21.29 11.58
CA ARG A 146 -4.88 -21.72 12.87
C ARG A 146 -4.04 -21.11 13.97
N PHE A 147 -4.67 -20.46 14.92
CA PHE A 147 -3.98 -19.84 16.04
C PHE A 147 -4.90 -19.77 17.26
N TRP A 148 -4.31 -19.54 18.41
CA TRP A 148 -5.04 -19.38 19.66
C TRP A 148 -4.43 -18.29 20.52
N SER A 149 -5.20 -17.80 21.44
CA SER A 149 -4.74 -16.92 22.52
C SER A 149 -4.61 -17.70 23.82
N GLY A 150 -3.73 -17.20 24.67
CA GLY A 150 -3.43 -17.83 25.95
C GLY A 150 -2.38 -18.93 25.82
N ASP A 151 -1.84 -19.32 26.97
CA ASP A 151 -0.95 -20.48 27.05
C ASP A 151 -1.80 -21.75 26.91
N PRO A 152 -1.56 -22.61 25.88
CA PRO A 152 -2.27 -23.88 25.77
C PRO A 152 -2.05 -24.81 26.96
N ASN A 153 -0.97 -24.59 27.73
CA ASN A 153 -0.67 -25.36 28.96
C ASN A 153 -1.32 -24.76 30.21
N ASP A 154 -1.76 -23.50 30.20
CA ASP A 154 -2.53 -22.91 31.28
C ASP A 154 -3.96 -23.48 31.25
N GLN A 155 -4.32 -24.28 32.25
CA GLN A 155 -5.64 -24.91 32.33
C GLN A 155 -6.67 -24.04 33.07
N THR A 156 -6.31 -22.86 33.53
CA THR A 156 -7.16 -22.02 34.38
C THR A 156 -7.70 -20.78 33.68
N GLY A 157 -6.93 -20.17 32.78
CA GLY A 157 -7.28 -18.93 32.11
C GLY A 157 -8.21 -19.09 30.90
N PRO A 158 -8.77 -18.00 30.37
CA PRO A 158 -9.57 -18.01 29.14
C PRO A 158 -8.74 -18.42 27.94
N GLN A 159 -9.35 -19.13 27.01
CA GLN A 159 -8.68 -19.60 25.80
C GLN A 159 -9.59 -19.54 24.59
N VAL A 160 -9.08 -18.99 23.49
CA VAL A 160 -9.76 -18.90 22.18
C VAL A 160 -8.95 -19.64 21.14
N TYR A 161 -9.61 -20.42 20.31
CA TYR A 161 -9.07 -21.04 19.12
C TYR A 161 -9.70 -20.42 17.88
N VAL A 162 -8.89 -20.11 16.88
CA VAL A 162 -9.29 -19.41 15.65
C VAL A 162 -8.80 -20.18 14.43
N GLU A 163 -9.67 -20.33 13.44
CA GLU A 163 -9.38 -20.86 12.13
C GLU A 163 -9.79 -19.85 11.05
N LEU A 164 -8.91 -19.64 10.09
CA LEU A 164 -9.15 -18.85 8.88
C LEU A 164 -8.94 -19.72 7.66
N ASP A 165 -9.73 -19.52 6.62
CA ASP A 165 -9.60 -20.24 5.36
C ASP A 165 -8.33 -19.87 4.58
N GLY A 166 -7.69 -18.75 4.94
CA GLY A 166 -6.45 -18.28 4.32
C GLY A 166 -5.79 -17.13 5.06
N ASP A 167 -4.58 -16.78 4.62
CA ASP A 167 -3.79 -15.65 5.11
C ASP A 167 -3.72 -14.50 4.08
N ARG A 168 -4.35 -14.66 2.88
CA ARG A 168 -4.29 -13.72 1.77
C ARG A 168 -5.67 -13.44 1.21
N PHE A 169 -5.99 -12.16 1.08
CA PHE A 169 -7.31 -11.68 0.66
C PHE A 169 -7.18 -10.50 -0.30
N PHE A 170 -8.27 -10.23 -1.01
CA PHE A 170 -8.38 -9.05 -1.87
C PHE A 170 -9.35 -8.03 -1.29
N ALA A 171 -9.21 -6.78 -1.72
CA ALA A 171 -10.20 -5.74 -1.46
C ALA A 171 -11.59 -6.22 -1.88
N ARG A 172 -12.62 -5.92 -1.09
CA ARG A 172 -14.02 -6.32 -1.23
C ARG A 172 -14.32 -7.79 -0.90
N GLU A 173 -13.33 -8.58 -0.55
CA GLU A 173 -13.58 -9.94 -0.03
C GLU A 173 -14.00 -9.91 1.45
N LEU A 174 -14.49 -11.04 1.90
CA LEU A 174 -14.83 -11.30 3.30
C LEU A 174 -13.77 -12.24 3.88
N ILE A 175 -13.28 -11.92 5.07
CA ILE A 175 -12.41 -12.81 5.83
C ILE A 175 -13.33 -13.74 6.62
N GLY A 176 -13.45 -14.98 6.17
CA GLY A 176 -14.19 -16.02 6.90
C GLY A 176 -13.41 -16.47 8.12
N CYS A 177 -14.04 -16.37 9.30
CA CYS A 177 -13.45 -16.74 10.59
C CYS A 177 -14.33 -17.78 11.29
N ARG A 178 -13.70 -18.83 11.80
CA ARG A 178 -14.31 -19.76 12.74
C ARG A 178 -13.61 -19.63 14.09
N ILE A 179 -14.37 -19.31 15.13
CA ILE A 179 -13.84 -19.13 16.48
C ILE A 179 -14.47 -20.18 17.40
N THR A 180 -13.66 -20.75 18.28
CA THR A 180 -14.11 -21.57 19.40
C THR A 180 -13.58 -20.98 20.69
N LEU A 181 -14.47 -20.53 21.54
CA LEU A 181 -14.13 -20.14 22.89
C LEU A 181 -13.99 -21.43 23.71
N LEU A 182 -12.75 -21.89 23.87
CA LEU A 182 -12.48 -23.20 24.47
C LEU A 182 -12.77 -23.20 25.95
N ARG A 183 -12.48 -22.10 26.66
CA ARG A 183 -12.60 -21.96 28.10
C ARG A 183 -12.68 -20.48 28.48
N LEU A 184 -13.38 -20.20 29.57
CA LEU A 184 -13.44 -18.88 30.22
C LEU A 184 -12.64 -18.78 31.52
N GLY A 185 -12.41 -19.90 32.20
CA GLY A 185 -11.94 -19.90 33.59
C GLY A 185 -12.91 -19.15 34.51
N ASP A 186 -12.37 -18.50 35.52
CA ASP A 186 -13.15 -17.68 36.47
C ASP A 186 -13.39 -16.24 35.97
N HIS A 187 -13.11 -15.97 34.67
CA HIS A 187 -13.19 -14.64 34.11
C HIS A 187 -14.59 -14.34 33.55
N ARG A 188 -15.08 -13.15 33.88
CA ARG A 188 -16.29 -12.59 33.25
C ARG A 188 -15.94 -11.90 31.95
N VAL A 189 -16.19 -12.54 30.81
CA VAL A 189 -16.06 -11.94 29.48
C VAL A 189 -17.35 -11.20 29.13
N ARG A 190 -17.24 -9.95 28.68
CA ARG A 190 -18.36 -9.09 28.27
C ARG A 190 -18.74 -9.30 26.82
N ARG A 191 -17.73 -9.40 25.95
CA ARG A 191 -17.90 -9.57 24.51
C ARG A 191 -16.64 -10.16 23.88
N VAL A 192 -16.80 -10.73 22.70
CA VAL A 192 -15.70 -10.99 21.77
C VAL A 192 -15.67 -9.87 20.76
N TYR A 193 -14.51 -9.31 20.48
CA TYR A 193 -14.36 -8.36 19.41
C TYR A 193 -13.36 -8.87 18.37
N VAL A 194 -13.58 -8.48 17.11
CA VAL A 194 -12.71 -8.82 15.99
C VAL A 194 -12.36 -7.54 15.26
N ARG A 195 -11.05 -7.29 15.09
CA ARG A 195 -10.53 -6.09 14.46
C ARG A 195 -9.61 -6.46 13.31
N LEU A 196 -9.85 -5.87 12.15
CA LEU A 196 -8.85 -5.78 11.10
C LEU A 196 -8.03 -4.51 11.34
N VAL A 197 -6.75 -4.67 11.61
CA VAL A 197 -5.83 -3.57 11.93
C VAL A 197 -4.79 -3.44 10.84
N GLY A 198 -4.65 -2.27 10.23
CA GLY A 198 -3.56 -1.93 9.33
C GLY A 198 -2.38 -1.33 10.10
N GLY A 199 -1.17 -1.73 9.77
CA GLY A 199 0.06 -1.25 10.40
C GLY A 199 1.07 -0.75 9.36
N GLU A 200 1.45 0.53 9.46
CA GLU A 200 2.56 1.12 8.75
C GLU A 200 3.80 1.13 9.64
N TRP A 201 4.89 0.56 9.18
CA TRP A 201 6.22 0.81 9.73
C TRP A 201 7.06 1.58 8.71
N ALA A 202 7.77 2.59 9.17
CA ALA A 202 8.67 3.40 8.36
C ALA A 202 9.97 3.68 9.08
N ARG A 203 11.07 3.70 8.32
CA ARG A 203 12.40 4.11 8.75
C ARG A 203 12.90 5.26 7.89
N ALA A 204 13.34 6.33 8.51
CA ALA A 204 13.98 7.46 7.85
C ALA A 204 15.31 7.74 8.55
N GLN A 205 16.42 7.40 7.90
CA GLN A 205 17.76 7.44 8.48
C GLN A 205 17.83 6.61 9.79
N ARG A 206 18.00 7.27 10.94
CA ARG A 206 18.05 6.67 12.29
C ARG A 206 16.72 6.69 13.04
N ALA A 207 15.67 7.28 12.46
CA ALA A 207 14.34 7.35 13.06
C ALA A 207 13.45 6.24 12.52
N GLU A 208 12.68 5.61 13.40
CA GLU A 208 11.68 4.61 13.05
C GLU A 208 10.36 4.96 13.73
N GLU A 209 9.26 4.73 13.03
CA GLU A 209 7.89 4.94 13.55
C GLU A 209 6.99 3.81 13.07
N THR A 210 6.03 3.48 13.94
CA THR A 210 4.95 2.54 13.62
C THR A 210 3.62 3.22 13.89
N THR A 211 2.74 3.17 12.91
CA THR A 211 1.38 3.70 13.03
C THR A 211 0.39 2.59 12.76
N THR A 212 -0.61 2.42 13.62
CA THR A 212 -1.66 1.43 13.45
C THR A 212 -3.01 2.12 13.30
N THR A 213 -3.89 1.53 12.47
CA THR A 213 -5.25 2.03 12.23
C THR A 213 -6.21 0.85 12.23
N THR A 214 -7.28 0.93 13.01
CA THR A 214 -8.37 -0.03 12.92
C THR A 214 -9.16 0.24 11.64
N ILE A 215 -9.22 -0.76 10.76
CA ILE A 215 -9.90 -0.69 9.46
C ILE A 215 -11.38 -1.06 9.62
N SER A 216 -11.64 -2.15 10.34
CA SER A 216 -12.98 -2.61 10.67
C SER A 216 -13.00 -3.28 12.03
N GLU A 217 -14.12 -3.22 12.70
CA GLU A 217 -14.36 -3.84 14.01
C GLU A 217 -15.74 -4.46 14.05
N LEU A 218 -15.83 -5.68 14.57
CA LEU A 218 -17.06 -6.40 14.86
C LEU A 218 -17.09 -6.75 16.33
N GLU A 219 -18.24 -6.57 16.97
CA GLU A 219 -18.50 -6.97 18.35
C GLU A 219 -19.51 -8.12 18.37
N ILE A 220 -19.18 -9.16 19.10
CA ILE A 220 -20.03 -10.34 19.25
C ILE A 220 -20.40 -10.45 20.73
N PRO A 221 -21.68 -10.22 21.09
CA PRO A 221 -22.15 -10.34 22.45
C PRO A 221 -21.98 -11.77 22.99
N MET A 222 -21.60 -11.91 24.25
CA MET A 222 -21.38 -13.22 24.86
C MET A 222 -22.65 -14.11 24.89
N GLU A 223 -23.85 -13.50 24.88
CA GLU A 223 -25.13 -14.23 24.83
C GLU A 223 -25.28 -15.05 23.52
N SER A 224 -24.54 -14.64 22.48
CA SER A 224 -24.54 -15.33 21.17
C SER A 224 -23.53 -16.47 21.09
N ILE A 225 -22.67 -16.62 22.10
CA ILE A 225 -21.54 -17.55 22.09
C ILE A 225 -21.76 -18.66 23.14
N ARG A 226 -21.53 -19.90 22.72
CA ARG A 226 -21.49 -21.06 23.62
C ARG A 226 -20.06 -21.58 23.75
N VAL A 227 -19.57 -21.65 24.98
CA VAL A 227 -18.26 -22.21 25.30
C VAL A 227 -18.16 -23.62 24.74
N GLY A 228 -17.05 -23.96 24.10
CA GLY A 228 -16.79 -25.25 23.49
C GLY A 228 -17.47 -25.48 22.13
N GLN A 229 -18.31 -24.57 21.67
CA GLN A 229 -18.93 -24.66 20.34
C GLN A 229 -18.33 -23.63 19.38
N PRO A 230 -17.97 -24.03 18.13
CA PRO A 230 -17.49 -23.09 17.12
C PRO A 230 -18.64 -22.18 16.64
N PHE A 231 -18.33 -20.94 16.39
CA PHE A 231 -19.19 -19.99 15.68
C PHE A 231 -18.42 -19.32 14.55
N THR A 232 -19.12 -18.94 13.49
CA THR A 232 -18.52 -18.33 12.31
C THR A 232 -19.02 -16.89 12.14
N PHE A 233 -18.15 -16.05 11.61
CA PHE A 233 -18.50 -14.69 11.20
C PHE A 233 -17.58 -14.27 10.05
N GLU A 234 -17.92 -13.16 9.41
CA GLU A 234 -17.17 -12.61 8.28
C GLU A 234 -16.77 -11.18 8.58
N VAL A 235 -15.51 -10.84 8.28
CA VAL A 235 -14.99 -9.47 8.38
C VAL A 235 -14.88 -8.88 6.99
N PRO A 236 -15.63 -7.80 6.67
CA PRO A 236 -15.57 -7.18 5.35
C PRO A 236 -14.27 -6.41 5.16
N ILE A 237 -13.67 -6.55 3.97
CA ILE A 237 -12.51 -5.79 3.54
C ILE A 237 -12.98 -4.60 2.68
N PRO A 238 -12.69 -3.35 3.05
CA PRO A 238 -13.08 -2.18 2.28
C PRO A 238 -12.51 -2.18 0.85
N ALA A 239 -13.23 -1.55 -0.07
CA ALA A 239 -12.85 -1.48 -1.48
C ALA A 239 -11.62 -0.61 -1.75
N ASP A 240 -11.40 0.40 -0.92
CA ASP A 240 -10.35 1.41 -1.00
C ASP A 240 -9.14 1.12 -0.10
N ILE A 241 -9.06 -0.11 0.41
CA ILE A 241 -7.97 -0.55 1.28
C ILE A 241 -6.60 -0.44 0.58
N GLN A 242 -5.56 -0.12 1.32
CA GLN A 242 -4.18 -0.13 0.82
C GLN A 242 -3.69 -1.57 0.66
N SER A 243 -2.83 -1.83 -0.33
CA SER A 243 -2.19 -3.15 -0.44
C SER A 243 -1.10 -3.33 0.61
N SER A 244 -1.00 -4.56 1.16
CA SER A 244 0.20 -4.95 1.91
C SER A 244 1.42 -4.87 1.01
N TYR A 245 2.54 -4.35 1.52
CA TYR A 245 3.81 -4.36 0.79
C TYR A 245 5.00 -4.36 1.76
N LYS A 246 6.17 -4.71 1.24
CA LYS A 246 7.44 -4.61 1.97
C LYS A 246 8.48 -3.96 1.06
N GLY A 247 8.84 -2.73 1.39
CA GLY A 247 9.85 -1.93 0.72
C GLY A 247 11.20 -1.95 1.44
N THR A 248 12.08 -1.03 1.05
CA THR A 248 13.42 -0.84 1.65
C THR A 248 13.36 -0.10 2.98
N TYR A 249 12.49 0.91 3.04
CA TYR A 249 12.39 1.82 4.19
C TYR A 249 11.02 1.79 4.85
N SER A 250 10.07 1.06 4.30
CA SER A 250 8.72 0.94 4.86
C SER A 250 8.07 -0.39 4.52
N TYR A 251 7.08 -0.76 5.32
CA TYR A 251 6.12 -1.79 4.96
C TYR A 251 4.74 -1.43 5.48
N TYR A 252 3.72 -2.01 4.86
CA TYR A 252 2.36 -1.97 5.33
C TYR A 252 1.79 -3.37 5.37
N SER A 253 1.23 -3.75 6.50
CA SER A 253 0.69 -5.09 6.74
C SER A 253 -0.60 -5.01 7.52
N TYR A 254 -1.32 -6.14 7.56
CA TYR A 254 -2.56 -6.26 8.32
C TYR A 254 -2.42 -7.32 9.41
N LEU A 255 -3.14 -7.10 10.50
CA LEU A 255 -3.36 -8.06 11.56
C LEU A 255 -4.86 -8.27 11.72
N LEU A 256 -5.30 -9.52 11.74
CA LEU A 256 -6.60 -9.86 12.28
C LEU A 256 -6.42 -10.12 13.78
N ARG A 257 -7.09 -9.32 14.59
CA ARG A 257 -7.04 -9.37 16.04
C ARG A 257 -8.38 -9.79 16.59
N ILE A 258 -8.39 -10.86 17.38
CA ILE A 258 -9.56 -11.35 18.11
C ILE A 258 -9.29 -11.15 19.58
N GLY A 259 -10.17 -10.43 20.27
CA GLY A 259 -10.02 -10.13 21.68
C GLY A 259 -11.23 -10.53 22.50
N LEU A 260 -10.96 -10.98 23.71
CA LEU A 260 -11.95 -11.14 24.77
C LEU A 260 -11.89 -9.93 25.68
N ASP A 261 -12.96 -9.13 25.73
CA ASP A 261 -13.11 -8.03 26.67
C ASP A 261 -13.42 -8.61 28.06
N ILE A 262 -12.41 -8.65 28.94
CA ILE A 262 -12.49 -9.25 30.26
C ILE A 262 -12.79 -8.17 31.29
N ALA A 263 -13.88 -8.35 32.05
CA ALA A 263 -14.24 -7.42 33.12
C ALA A 263 -13.15 -7.36 34.19
N TRP A 264 -12.65 -6.13 34.46
CA TRP A 264 -11.69 -5.84 35.52
C TRP A 264 -10.27 -6.45 35.31
N ALA A 265 -9.97 -6.92 34.12
CA ALA A 265 -8.66 -7.46 33.75
C ALA A 265 -8.24 -6.96 32.33
N THR A 266 -6.99 -7.23 31.97
CA THR A 266 -6.49 -6.99 30.61
C THR A 266 -7.17 -7.94 29.64
N ASP A 267 -7.58 -7.42 28.47
CA ASP A 267 -8.15 -8.22 27.40
C ASP A 267 -7.19 -9.32 26.96
N LEU A 268 -7.75 -10.49 26.70
CA LEU A 268 -7.00 -11.57 26.07
C LEU A 268 -7.09 -11.40 24.56
N VAL A 269 -5.95 -11.33 23.87
CA VAL A 269 -5.88 -11.07 22.43
C VAL A 269 -5.14 -12.19 21.72
N ALA A 270 -5.75 -12.71 20.65
CA ALA A 270 -5.11 -13.53 19.64
C ALA A 270 -4.97 -12.72 18.36
N GLU A 271 -3.83 -12.80 17.68
CA GLU A 271 -3.65 -12.08 16.43
C GLU A 271 -2.84 -12.89 15.41
N THR A 272 -3.12 -12.66 14.14
CA THR A 272 -2.40 -13.26 13.03
C THR A 272 -2.17 -12.25 11.92
N PRO A 273 -0.99 -12.28 11.26
CA PRO A 273 -0.73 -11.42 10.12
C PRO A 273 -1.53 -11.87 8.90
N LEU A 274 -2.01 -10.89 8.12
CA LEU A 274 -2.69 -11.10 6.85
C LEU A 274 -2.01 -10.30 5.74
N VAL A 275 -2.07 -10.82 4.52
CA VAL A 275 -1.72 -10.10 3.31
C VAL A 275 -3.01 -9.69 2.60
N ILE A 276 -3.23 -8.38 2.43
CA ILE A 276 -4.39 -7.87 1.70
C ILE A 276 -3.88 -7.11 0.48
N VAL A 277 -4.52 -7.34 -0.66
CA VAL A 277 -4.17 -6.72 -1.94
C VAL A 277 -5.41 -6.05 -2.53
N ARG A 278 -5.20 -4.85 -3.02
CA ARG A 278 -6.25 -4.08 -3.69
C ARG A 278 -6.35 -4.44 -5.17
#